data_3e5e13cbe964a5b462851ae6b12852ee
#
_entry.id   3e5e13cbe964a5b462851ae6b12852ee
#
_cell.length_a   1.000
_cell.length_b   1.000
_cell.length_c   1.000
_cell.angle_alpha   90.00
_cell.angle_beta   90.00
_cell.angle_gamma   90.00
#
_symmetry.space_group_name_H-M   'P 1'
#
loop_
_entity.id
_entity.type
_entity.pdbx_description
1 polymer ?
#
loop_
_entity_poly.entity_id
_entity_poly.type
_entity_poly.pdbx_seq_one_letter_code
_entity_poly.pdbx_strand_id
1 'polypeptide(L)'
;MGMILEVITGIGVFLAGIIARLGIVLVVMLALALPILAIAVAIRGIRALRLWAQGFRPAGGVRFHTGLLYAAGHTWVRPEGDRLRVGLDDLAEKILPWAVAVALPALGQKVKAGEPVVTISAGGREARVAAPVSGTVVMLNASVAREPTLLKSDSYGRGWMYSVEPEDRSWRKLLTGEEARSWLQGEASRLARFYEERLGYAMADGGELRAEPPVLMGEEEWKEVTRAFLRT
;
A
#
# COMPACT_ATOMS: atom_id res chain seq x y z
N MET A 1 61.46 4.60 42.29
CA MET A 1 61.33 4.71 40.81
C MET A 1 60.87 3.36 40.18
N GLY A 2 61.37 2.19 40.62
CA GLY A 2 60.97 0.86 40.08
C GLY A 2 59.48 0.51 40.28
N MET A 3 58.93 0.73 41.48
CA MET A 3 57.56 0.39 41.83
C MET A 3 56.51 1.19 41.03
N ILE A 4 56.79 2.43 40.68
CA ILE A 4 55.88 3.29 39.84
C ILE A 4 55.86 2.76 38.40
N LEU A 5 57.01 2.36 37.88
CA LEU A 5 57.12 1.80 36.53
C LEU A 5 56.39 0.46 36.39
N GLU A 6 56.45 -0.42 37.39
CA GLU A 6 55.72 -1.70 37.43
C GLU A 6 54.20 -1.48 37.46
N VAL A 7 53.72 -0.51 38.25
CA VAL A 7 52.29 -0.20 38.30
C VAL A 7 51.83 0.35 36.96
N ILE A 8 52.54 1.25 36.30
CA ILE A 8 52.21 1.79 34.98
C ILE A 8 52.18 0.68 33.93
N THR A 9 53.15 -0.21 33.93
CA THR A 9 53.22 -1.36 33.00
C THR A 9 52.04 -2.30 33.25
N GLY A 10 51.70 -2.59 34.51
CA GLY A 10 50.53 -3.44 34.85
C GLY A 10 49.20 -2.87 34.36
N ILE A 11 48.98 -1.54 34.52
CA ILE A 11 47.81 -0.88 34.01
C ILE A 11 47.78 -0.93 32.47
N GLY A 12 48.92 -0.74 31.82
CA GLY A 12 49.00 -0.80 30.34
C GLY A 12 48.62 -2.20 29.80
N VAL A 13 49.13 -3.27 30.41
CA VAL A 13 48.80 -4.64 30.03
C VAL A 13 47.33 -4.94 30.30
N PHE A 14 46.77 -4.46 31.40
CA PHE A 14 45.35 -4.65 31.71
C PHE A 14 44.44 -3.97 30.69
N LEU A 15 44.75 -2.73 30.36
CA LEU A 15 43.98 -1.96 29.35
C LEU A 15 44.08 -2.61 27.94
N ALA A 16 45.27 -3.05 27.54
CA ALA A 16 45.49 -3.78 26.30
C ALA A 16 44.64 -5.07 26.25
N GLY A 17 44.56 -5.78 27.37
CA GLY A 17 43.70 -6.97 27.49
C GLY A 17 42.21 -6.68 27.34
N ILE A 18 41.73 -5.56 27.87
CA ILE A 18 40.33 -5.12 27.69
C ILE A 18 40.08 -4.77 26.22
N ILE A 19 40.94 -3.98 25.61
CA ILE A 19 40.80 -3.57 24.20
C ILE A 19 40.79 -4.80 23.27
N ALA A 20 41.68 -5.78 23.50
CA ALA A 20 41.72 -7.01 22.73
C ALA A 20 40.42 -7.81 22.85
N ARG A 21 39.85 -7.94 24.05
CA ARG A 21 38.57 -8.62 24.28
C ARG A 21 37.40 -7.91 23.61
N LEU A 22 37.32 -6.57 23.71
CA LEU A 22 36.31 -5.76 23.01
C LEU A 22 36.43 -5.91 21.49
N GLY A 23 37.67 -5.95 20.96
CA GLY A 23 37.92 -6.21 19.54
C GLY A 23 37.39 -7.56 19.08
N ILE A 24 37.63 -8.61 19.86
CA ILE A 24 37.12 -9.97 19.56
C ILE A 24 35.60 -9.98 19.59
N VAL A 25 34.97 -9.38 20.60
CA VAL A 25 33.49 -9.29 20.67
C VAL A 25 32.91 -8.55 19.46
N LEU A 26 33.54 -7.45 19.07
CA LEU A 26 33.11 -6.69 17.89
C LEU A 26 33.23 -7.54 16.60
N VAL A 27 34.33 -8.23 16.41
CA VAL A 27 34.52 -9.12 15.23
C VAL A 27 33.47 -10.23 15.21
N VAL A 28 33.19 -10.89 16.35
CA VAL A 28 32.13 -11.90 16.44
C VAL A 28 30.78 -11.34 16.15
N MET A 29 30.44 -10.18 16.70
CA MET A 29 29.16 -9.47 16.42
C MET A 29 29.01 -9.13 14.94
N LEU A 30 30.06 -8.63 14.29
CA LEU A 30 30.05 -8.35 12.85
C LEU A 30 29.94 -9.63 12.03
N ALA A 31 30.66 -10.67 12.39
CA ALA A 31 30.60 -11.98 11.70
C ALA A 31 29.20 -12.60 11.74
N LEU A 32 28.42 -12.35 12.81
CA LEU A 32 27.04 -12.82 12.92
C LEU A 32 26.05 -11.86 12.24
N ALA A 33 26.25 -10.55 12.34
CA ALA A 33 25.34 -9.54 11.82
C ALA A 33 25.40 -9.42 10.27
N LEU A 34 26.60 -9.48 9.69
CA LEU A 34 26.77 -9.30 8.24
C LEU A 34 26.03 -10.35 7.39
N PRO A 35 26.07 -11.66 7.69
CA PRO A 35 25.30 -12.64 6.92
C PRO A 35 23.79 -12.45 7.07
N ILE A 36 23.30 -12.08 8.26
CA ILE A 36 21.87 -11.78 8.48
C ILE A 36 21.43 -10.60 7.64
N LEU A 37 22.23 -9.54 7.64
CA LEU A 37 21.98 -8.36 6.82
C LEU A 37 22.01 -8.70 5.31
N ALA A 38 22.98 -9.47 4.87
CA ALA A 38 23.09 -9.92 3.48
C ALA A 38 21.87 -10.74 3.05
N ILE A 39 21.40 -11.66 3.88
CA ILE A 39 20.19 -12.45 3.63
C ILE A 39 18.95 -11.52 3.57
N ALA A 40 18.82 -10.57 4.49
CA ALA A 40 17.71 -9.63 4.50
C ALA A 40 17.68 -8.75 3.23
N VAL A 41 18.85 -8.28 2.79
CA VAL A 41 18.99 -7.51 1.53
C VAL A 41 18.65 -8.38 0.31
N ALA A 42 19.14 -9.63 0.27
CA ALA A 42 18.83 -10.57 -0.81
C ALA A 42 17.33 -10.87 -0.89
N ILE A 43 16.66 -11.13 0.23
CA ILE A 43 15.19 -11.35 0.28
C ILE A 43 14.44 -10.13 -0.23
N ARG A 44 14.83 -8.91 0.19
CA ARG A 44 14.24 -7.65 -0.31
C ARG A 44 14.43 -7.50 -1.82
N GLY A 45 15.64 -7.75 -2.32
CA GLY A 45 15.95 -7.70 -3.76
C GLY A 45 15.12 -8.68 -4.58
N ILE A 46 15.00 -9.93 -4.12
CA ILE A 46 14.18 -10.95 -4.79
C ILE A 46 12.70 -10.55 -4.81
N ARG A 47 12.17 -10.04 -3.69
CA ARG A 47 10.79 -9.54 -3.62
C ARG A 47 10.56 -8.38 -4.58
N ALA A 48 11.45 -7.39 -4.59
CA ALA A 48 11.37 -6.26 -5.50
C ALA A 48 11.42 -6.70 -6.98
N LEU A 49 12.32 -7.63 -7.32
CA LEU A 49 12.42 -8.18 -8.67
C LEU A 49 11.16 -8.95 -9.09
N ARG A 50 10.57 -9.73 -8.19
CA ARG A 50 9.31 -10.43 -8.45
C ARG A 50 8.16 -9.45 -8.70
N LEU A 51 8.00 -8.42 -7.87
CA LEU A 51 7.00 -7.38 -8.07
C LEU A 51 7.22 -6.65 -9.40
N TRP A 52 8.48 -6.33 -9.72
CA TRP A 52 8.84 -5.71 -11.00
C TRP A 52 8.47 -6.58 -12.21
N ALA A 53 8.76 -7.89 -12.15
CA ALA A 53 8.40 -8.85 -13.19
C ALA A 53 6.88 -9.02 -13.35
N GLN A 54 6.11 -8.83 -12.28
CA GLN A 54 4.65 -8.83 -12.28
C GLN A 54 4.04 -7.50 -12.76
N GLY A 55 4.84 -6.53 -13.19
CA GLY A 55 4.35 -5.24 -13.68
C GLY A 55 4.13 -4.18 -12.60
N PHE A 56 4.49 -4.44 -11.34
CA PHE A 56 4.37 -3.44 -10.29
C PHE A 56 5.52 -2.43 -10.33
N ARG A 57 5.18 -1.16 -10.12
CA ARG A 57 6.11 -0.03 -10.03
C ARG A 57 5.75 0.84 -8.84
N PRO A 58 6.71 1.50 -8.18
CA PRO A 58 6.43 2.48 -7.14
C PRO A 58 5.89 3.78 -7.74
N ALA A 59 4.93 4.41 -7.04
CA ALA A 59 4.35 5.71 -7.36
C ALA A 59 4.05 6.47 -6.06
N GLY A 60 5.03 7.20 -5.51
CA GLY A 60 4.84 8.02 -4.30
C GLY A 60 4.44 7.21 -3.06
N GLY A 61 5.04 6.05 -2.81
CA GLY A 61 4.70 5.17 -1.67
C GLY A 61 3.49 4.28 -1.88
N VAL A 62 2.84 4.33 -3.06
CA VAL A 62 1.79 3.39 -3.50
C VAL A 62 2.31 2.49 -4.61
N ARG A 63 1.71 1.31 -4.75
CA ARG A 63 2.02 0.36 -5.83
C ARG A 63 1.15 0.67 -7.04
N PHE A 64 1.76 0.69 -8.19
CA PHE A 64 1.15 0.89 -9.49
C PHE A 64 1.36 -0.35 -10.36
N HIS A 65 0.32 -0.84 -11.03
CA HIS A 65 0.41 -1.96 -11.95
C HIS A 65 0.26 -1.48 -13.40
N THR A 66 1.31 -1.65 -14.22
CA THR A 66 1.40 -1.08 -15.58
C THR A 66 0.37 -1.60 -16.58
N GLY A 67 -0.21 -2.79 -16.34
CA GLY A 67 -1.20 -3.43 -17.23
C GLY A 67 -2.66 -3.12 -16.89
N LEU A 68 -2.93 -2.14 -16.02
CA LEU A 68 -4.27 -1.76 -15.60
C LEU A 68 -4.62 -0.34 -16.04
N LEU A 69 -5.92 -0.06 -16.07
CA LEU A 69 -6.45 1.29 -16.23
C LEU A 69 -6.93 1.76 -14.84
N TYR A 70 -6.89 3.08 -14.62
CA TYR A 70 -7.22 3.67 -13.32
C TYR A 70 -8.27 4.75 -13.47
N ALA A 71 -9.21 4.75 -12.53
CA ALA A 71 -10.26 5.75 -12.45
C ALA A 71 -10.09 6.65 -11.22
N ALA A 72 -10.60 7.86 -11.32
CA ALA A 72 -10.42 8.89 -10.31
C ALA A 72 -11.03 8.58 -8.92
N GLY A 73 -11.87 7.55 -8.80
CA GLY A 73 -12.39 7.02 -7.52
C GLY A 73 -11.51 5.92 -6.92
N HIS A 74 -10.22 5.86 -7.28
CA HIS A 74 -9.24 4.89 -6.80
C HIS A 74 -9.65 3.43 -7.03
N THR A 75 -10.23 3.19 -8.20
CA THR A 75 -10.52 1.86 -8.72
C THR A 75 -9.63 1.56 -9.92
N TRP A 76 -9.18 0.32 -10.03
CA TRP A 76 -8.53 -0.18 -11.24
C TRP A 76 -9.51 -0.99 -12.09
N VAL A 77 -9.23 -1.01 -13.39
CA VAL A 77 -9.98 -1.75 -14.39
C VAL A 77 -9.04 -2.62 -15.20
N ARG A 78 -9.40 -3.90 -15.35
CA ARG A 78 -8.68 -4.88 -16.19
C ARG A 78 -9.61 -5.40 -17.28
N PRO A 79 -9.32 -5.15 -18.56
CA PRO A 79 -10.07 -5.75 -19.67
C PRO A 79 -9.85 -7.27 -19.72
N GLU A 80 -10.93 -8.05 -19.84
CA GLU A 80 -10.92 -9.50 -19.96
C GLU A 80 -11.97 -9.95 -21.00
N GLY A 81 -11.57 -9.98 -22.26
CA GLY A 81 -12.49 -10.25 -23.37
C GLY A 81 -13.51 -9.11 -23.55
N ASP A 82 -14.78 -9.44 -23.40
CA ASP A 82 -15.93 -8.53 -23.49
C ASP A 82 -16.29 -7.81 -22.18
N ARG A 83 -15.63 -8.17 -21.09
CA ARG A 83 -15.89 -7.64 -19.75
C ARG A 83 -14.69 -6.91 -19.16
N LEU A 84 -14.98 -6.09 -18.17
CA LEU A 84 -14.00 -5.33 -17.40
C LEU A 84 -14.07 -5.78 -15.94
N ARG A 85 -12.95 -6.26 -15.42
CA ARG A 85 -12.82 -6.57 -13.98
C ARG A 85 -12.46 -5.31 -13.23
N VAL A 86 -13.08 -5.09 -12.06
CA VAL A 86 -12.93 -3.89 -11.25
C VAL A 86 -12.42 -4.25 -9.84
N GLY A 87 -11.47 -3.50 -9.34
CA GLY A 87 -10.97 -3.59 -7.96
C GLY A 87 -10.47 -2.25 -7.44
N LEU A 88 -9.96 -2.23 -6.21
CA LEU A 88 -9.40 -1.04 -5.57
C LEU A 88 -7.90 -0.92 -5.87
N ASP A 89 -7.42 0.30 -6.06
CA ASP A 89 -5.99 0.57 -6.16
C ASP A 89 -5.32 0.63 -4.76
N ASP A 90 -4.00 0.73 -4.75
CA ASP A 90 -3.20 0.74 -3.52
C ASP A 90 -3.43 2.00 -2.66
N LEU A 91 -3.92 3.10 -3.25
CA LEU A 91 -4.26 4.30 -2.48
C LEU A 91 -5.57 4.12 -1.71
N ALA A 92 -6.61 3.58 -2.36
CA ALA A 92 -7.85 3.22 -1.67
C ALA A 92 -7.57 2.24 -0.52
N GLU A 93 -6.68 1.26 -0.74
CA GLU A 93 -6.23 0.34 0.31
C GLU A 93 -5.65 1.07 1.53
N LYS A 94 -4.89 2.17 1.32
CA LYS A 94 -4.29 2.96 2.41
C LYS A 94 -5.29 3.86 3.13
N ILE A 95 -6.31 4.32 2.43
CA ILE A 95 -7.39 5.13 3.01
C ILE A 95 -8.32 4.27 3.87
N LEU A 96 -8.63 3.06 3.40
CA LEU A 96 -9.56 2.16 4.07
C LEU A 96 -8.87 1.38 5.19
N PRO A 97 -9.45 1.29 6.40
CA PRO A 97 -9.03 0.31 7.40
C PRO A 97 -9.32 -1.11 6.91
N TRP A 98 -8.93 -2.13 7.69
CA TRP A 98 -9.28 -3.51 7.36
C TRP A 98 -10.79 -3.69 7.27
N ALA A 99 -11.28 -4.07 6.09
CA ALA A 99 -12.69 -4.30 5.85
C ALA A 99 -13.20 -5.52 6.63
N VAL A 100 -14.37 -5.37 7.24
CA VAL A 100 -15.07 -6.46 7.93
C VAL A 100 -16.26 -6.97 7.12
N ALA A 101 -16.82 -6.13 6.22
CA ALA A 101 -17.86 -6.52 5.28
C ALA A 101 -17.75 -5.73 3.97
N VAL A 102 -18.20 -6.35 2.88
CA VAL A 102 -18.28 -5.74 1.56
C VAL A 102 -19.65 -6.07 0.96
N ALA A 103 -20.44 -5.03 0.67
CA ALA A 103 -21.67 -5.15 -0.09
C ALA A 103 -21.36 -4.86 -1.56
N LEU A 104 -21.43 -5.90 -2.38
CA LEU A 104 -21.24 -5.83 -3.83
C LEU A 104 -22.55 -5.45 -4.53
N PRO A 105 -22.51 -4.89 -5.76
CA PRO A 105 -23.71 -4.67 -6.56
C PRO A 105 -24.44 -5.99 -6.86
N ALA A 106 -25.70 -5.92 -7.29
CA ALA A 106 -26.42 -7.12 -7.70
C ALA A 106 -25.96 -7.60 -9.08
N LEU A 107 -25.98 -8.92 -9.30
CA LEU A 107 -25.75 -9.50 -10.62
C LEU A 107 -26.86 -9.01 -11.58
N GLY A 108 -26.50 -8.57 -12.78
CA GLY A 108 -27.43 -7.96 -13.74
C GLY A 108 -27.76 -6.48 -13.46
N GLN A 109 -27.26 -5.89 -12.39
CA GLN A 109 -27.47 -4.47 -12.09
C GLN A 109 -26.79 -3.61 -13.17
N LYS A 110 -27.55 -2.62 -13.70
CA LYS A 110 -26.99 -1.55 -14.52
C LYS A 110 -26.36 -0.50 -13.60
N VAL A 111 -25.13 -0.12 -13.90
CA VAL A 111 -24.35 0.87 -13.14
C VAL A 111 -23.89 1.99 -14.08
N LYS A 112 -23.79 3.20 -13.54
CA LYS A 112 -23.24 4.35 -14.28
C LYS A 112 -21.89 4.75 -13.72
N ALA A 113 -21.00 5.21 -14.59
CA ALA A 113 -19.70 5.74 -14.17
C ALA A 113 -19.90 6.86 -13.14
N GLY A 114 -19.18 6.78 -12.01
CA GLY A 114 -19.34 7.71 -10.88
C GLY A 114 -20.45 7.35 -9.88
N GLU A 115 -21.30 6.38 -10.16
CA GLU A 115 -22.35 5.93 -9.24
C GLU A 115 -21.75 5.07 -8.12
N PRO A 116 -22.07 5.32 -6.82
CA PRO A 116 -21.66 4.46 -5.72
C PRO A 116 -22.34 3.08 -5.82
N VAL A 117 -21.54 2.01 -5.99
CA VAL A 117 -22.07 0.66 -6.24
C VAL A 117 -21.54 -0.41 -5.29
N VAL A 118 -20.45 -0.13 -4.59
CA VAL A 118 -19.90 -1.02 -3.56
C VAL A 118 -19.87 -0.27 -2.25
N THR A 119 -20.28 -0.92 -1.16
CA THR A 119 -20.12 -0.39 0.21
C THR A 119 -19.15 -1.27 0.97
N ILE A 120 -18.17 -0.65 1.60
CA ILE A 120 -17.15 -1.31 2.43
C ILE A 120 -17.34 -0.86 3.86
N SER A 121 -17.60 -1.80 4.76
CA SER A 121 -17.70 -1.55 6.20
C SER A 121 -16.39 -1.91 6.89
N ALA A 122 -15.87 -0.97 7.68
CA ALA A 122 -14.59 -1.12 8.35
C ALA A 122 -14.54 -0.25 9.63
N GLY A 123 -14.20 -0.82 10.78
CA GLY A 123 -14.04 -0.07 12.03
C GLY A 123 -15.31 0.68 12.48
N GLY A 124 -16.51 0.16 12.21
CA GLY A 124 -17.78 0.81 12.52
C GLY A 124 -18.18 1.93 11.56
N ARG A 125 -17.47 2.10 10.46
CA ARG A 125 -17.69 3.13 9.42
C ARG A 125 -17.95 2.49 8.08
N GLU A 126 -18.57 3.26 7.17
CA GLU A 126 -18.81 2.85 5.79
C GLU A 126 -18.06 3.76 4.81
N ALA A 127 -17.54 3.15 3.77
CA ALA A 127 -17.04 3.84 2.60
C ALA A 127 -17.76 3.32 1.37
N ARG A 128 -18.12 4.21 0.46
CA ARG A 128 -18.73 3.85 -0.81
C ARG A 128 -17.68 3.93 -1.91
N VAL A 129 -17.79 3.06 -2.90
CA VAL A 129 -16.88 3.02 -4.04
C VAL A 129 -17.68 3.21 -5.31
N ALA A 130 -17.29 4.20 -6.11
CA ALA A 130 -17.95 4.52 -7.35
C ALA A 130 -17.58 3.53 -8.47
N ALA A 131 -18.53 3.23 -9.36
CA ALA A 131 -18.27 2.49 -10.57
C ALA A 131 -17.33 3.29 -11.50
N PRO A 132 -16.24 2.71 -12.00
CA PRO A 132 -15.33 3.39 -12.92
C PRO A 132 -15.90 3.57 -14.33
N VAL A 133 -16.89 2.75 -14.68
CA VAL A 133 -17.47 2.69 -16.04
C VAL A 133 -18.96 2.39 -15.96
N SER A 134 -19.72 2.82 -16.99
CA SER A 134 -21.12 2.42 -17.17
C SER A 134 -21.22 1.05 -17.82
N GLY A 135 -22.22 0.26 -17.42
CA GLY A 135 -22.45 -1.08 -17.96
C GLY A 135 -23.35 -1.95 -17.10
N THR A 136 -23.35 -3.25 -17.37
CA THR A 136 -24.13 -4.23 -16.62
C THR A 136 -23.20 -5.16 -15.83
N VAL A 137 -23.46 -5.37 -14.55
CA VAL A 137 -22.68 -6.27 -13.69
C VAL A 137 -22.92 -7.72 -14.11
N VAL A 138 -21.88 -8.41 -14.55
CA VAL A 138 -21.97 -9.77 -15.09
C VAL A 138 -21.28 -10.82 -14.22
N MET A 139 -20.48 -10.41 -13.24
CA MET A 139 -19.82 -11.33 -12.32
C MET A 139 -19.51 -10.65 -10.99
N LEU A 140 -19.64 -11.39 -9.90
CA LEU A 140 -19.29 -10.96 -8.55
C LEU A 140 -18.16 -11.81 -7.99
N ASN A 141 -17.28 -11.22 -7.21
CA ASN A 141 -16.25 -11.97 -6.49
C ASN A 141 -16.77 -12.46 -5.15
N ALA A 142 -17.30 -13.67 -5.11
CA ALA A 142 -17.75 -14.29 -3.87
C ALA A 142 -16.64 -14.46 -2.82
N SER A 143 -15.36 -14.46 -3.21
CA SER A 143 -14.26 -14.55 -2.28
C SER A 143 -14.13 -13.26 -1.45
N VAL A 144 -14.25 -12.08 -2.06
CA VAL A 144 -14.22 -10.80 -1.36
C VAL A 144 -15.42 -10.64 -0.40
N ALA A 145 -16.59 -11.14 -0.80
CA ALA A 145 -17.77 -11.11 0.08
C ALA A 145 -17.58 -12.00 1.34
N ARG A 146 -16.84 -13.11 1.22
CA ARG A 146 -16.55 -14.04 2.33
C ARG A 146 -15.31 -13.64 3.13
N GLU A 147 -14.31 -13.07 2.47
CA GLU A 147 -13.02 -12.67 3.03
C GLU A 147 -12.70 -11.23 2.60
N PRO A 148 -13.33 -10.22 3.25
CA PRO A 148 -13.17 -8.81 2.88
C PRO A 148 -11.72 -8.30 2.97
N THR A 149 -10.88 -8.95 3.77
CA THR A 149 -9.45 -8.64 3.92
C THR A 149 -8.68 -8.75 2.62
N LEU A 150 -9.20 -9.48 1.62
CA LEU A 150 -8.62 -9.59 0.28
C LEU A 150 -8.53 -8.24 -0.44
N LEU A 151 -9.44 -7.31 -0.15
CA LEU A 151 -9.39 -5.95 -0.70
C LEU A 151 -8.06 -5.26 -0.39
N LYS A 152 -7.44 -5.62 0.74
CA LYS A 152 -6.18 -5.03 1.22
C LYS A 152 -4.99 -5.97 1.03
N SER A 153 -5.13 -7.25 1.32
CA SER A 153 -4.02 -8.20 1.26
C SER A 153 -3.60 -8.58 -0.16
N ASP A 154 -4.54 -8.52 -1.11
CA ASP A 154 -4.31 -8.91 -2.52
C ASP A 154 -5.19 -8.09 -3.48
N SER A 155 -5.18 -6.76 -3.34
CA SER A 155 -6.06 -5.82 -4.03
C SER A 155 -6.02 -5.94 -5.58
N TYR A 156 -4.86 -6.24 -6.15
CA TYR A 156 -4.67 -6.39 -7.60
C TYR A 156 -4.85 -7.83 -8.13
N GLY A 157 -4.95 -8.80 -7.23
CA GLY A 157 -5.17 -10.22 -7.54
C GLY A 157 -6.55 -10.69 -7.13
N ARG A 158 -6.65 -11.41 -6.03
CA ARG A 158 -7.90 -12.00 -5.51
C ARG A 158 -8.91 -10.97 -4.98
N GLY A 159 -8.46 -9.73 -4.69
CA GLY A 159 -9.27 -8.63 -4.16
C GLY A 159 -10.09 -7.84 -5.19
N TRP A 160 -10.24 -8.33 -6.44
CA TRP A 160 -11.19 -7.73 -7.37
C TRP A 160 -12.62 -7.85 -6.82
N MET A 161 -13.50 -6.91 -7.16
CA MET A 161 -14.85 -6.83 -6.56
C MET A 161 -15.93 -7.43 -7.48
N TYR A 162 -16.01 -6.93 -8.69
CA TYR A 162 -17.01 -7.36 -9.68
C TYR A 162 -16.48 -7.21 -11.11
N SER A 163 -17.17 -7.80 -12.08
CA SER A 163 -16.93 -7.54 -13.49
C SER A 163 -18.18 -6.94 -14.13
N VAL A 164 -17.96 -6.02 -15.06
CA VAL A 164 -19.01 -5.30 -15.79
C VAL A 164 -18.83 -5.51 -17.29
N GLU A 165 -19.92 -5.77 -17.99
CA GLU A 165 -19.99 -5.63 -19.44
C GLU A 165 -20.23 -4.17 -19.74
N PRO A 166 -19.25 -3.45 -20.37
CA PRO A 166 -19.34 -2.01 -20.55
C PRO A 166 -20.38 -1.65 -21.62
N GLU A 167 -21.14 -0.60 -21.37
CA GLU A 167 -22.15 -0.06 -22.30
C GLU A 167 -21.51 0.49 -23.58
N ASP A 168 -20.31 1.07 -23.45
CA ASP A 168 -19.54 1.66 -24.55
C ASP A 168 -18.03 1.49 -24.36
N ARG A 169 -17.25 2.18 -25.19
CA ARG A 169 -15.79 2.14 -25.14
C ARG A 169 -15.16 3.29 -24.37
N SER A 170 -15.92 4.05 -23.58
CA SER A 170 -15.44 5.19 -22.78
C SER A 170 -14.38 4.79 -21.76
N TRP A 171 -14.39 3.54 -21.29
CA TRP A 171 -13.37 2.99 -20.41
C TRP A 171 -11.93 3.09 -20.96
N ARG A 172 -11.77 3.19 -22.30
CA ARG A 172 -10.44 3.37 -22.92
C ARG A 172 -9.82 4.74 -22.67
N LYS A 173 -10.60 5.69 -22.13
CA LYS A 173 -10.12 7.00 -21.70
C LYS A 173 -9.64 7.03 -20.25
N LEU A 174 -9.76 5.92 -19.53
CA LEU A 174 -9.21 5.79 -18.18
C LEU A 174 -7.68 5.89 -18.21
N LEU A 175 -7.12 6.37 -17.11
CA LEU A 175 -5.67 6.60 -17.01
C LEU A 175 -4.89 5.29 -17.13
N THR A 176 -3.79 5.31 -17.85
CA THR A 176 -2.93 4.14 -18.04
C THR A 176 -1.45 4.54 -18.16
N GLY A 177 -0.54 3.57 -18.05
CA GLY A 177 0.89 3.79 -18.26
C GLY A 177 1.46 4.89 -17.34
N GLU A 178 2.28 5.77 -17.90
CA GLU A 178 2.96 6.83 -17.13
C GLU A 178 2.00 7.94 -16.65
N GLU A 179 0.91 8.18 -17.38
CA GLU A 179 -0.13 9.13 -16.96
C GLU A 179 -0.79 8.67 -15.65
N ALA A 180 -1.20 7.39 -15.58
CA ALA A 180 -1.77 6.82 -14.35
C ALA A 180 -0.76 6.81 -13.19
N ARG A 181 0.53 6.53 -13.48
CA ARG A 181 1.58 6.56 -12.48
C ARG A 181 1.77 7.96 -11.89
N SER A 182 1.87 8.98 -12.75
CA SER A 182 2.03 10.38 -12.33
C SER A 182 0.81 10.86 -11.53
N TRP A 183 -0.39 10.48 -11.98
CA TRP A 183 -1.62 10.78 -11.27
C TRP A 183 -1.64 10.15 -9.87
N LEU A 184 -1.36 8.84 -9.74
CA LEU A 184 -1.31 8.14 -8.46
C LEU A 184 -0.26 8.73 -7.51
N GLN A 185 0.89 9.16 -8.03
CA GLN A 185 1.92 9.85 -7.24
C GLN A 185 1.40 11.19 -6.71
N GLY A 186 0.69 11.96 -7.53
CA GLY A 186 0.05 13.22 -7.12
C GLY A 186 -1.03 12.99 -6.06
N GLU A 187 -1.86 11.96 -6.21
CA GLU A 187 -2.90 11.60 -5.24
C GLU A 187 -2.27 11.11 -3.91
N ALA A 188 -1.19 10.33 -3.95
CA ALA A 188 -0.45 9.94 -2.75
C ALA A 188 0.10 11.15 -1.99
N SER A 189 0.66 12.14 -2.71
CA SER A 189 1.13 13.38 -2.11
C SER A 189 -0.01 14.23 -1.54
N ARG A 190 -1.18 14.24 -2.20
CA ARG A 190 -2.39 14.91 -1.73
C ARG A 190 -2.93 14.27 -0.45
N LEU A 191 -2.94 12.93 -0.37
CA LEU A 191 -3.35 12.20 0.82
C LEU A 191 -2.38 12.44 2.00
N ALA A 192 -1.07 12.46 1.74
CA ALA A 192 -0.06 12.76 2.75
C ALA A 192 -0.29 14.15 3.37
N ARG A 193 -0.50 15.18 2.54
CA ARG A 193 -0.82 16.54 3.02
C ARG A 193 -2.12 16.58 3.82
N PHE A 194 -3.16 15.87 3.37
CA PHE A 194 -4.42 15.78 4.12
C PHE A 194 -4.20 15.25 5.53
N TYR A 195 -3.37 14.20 5.68
CA TYR A 195 -3.06 13.62 6.98
C TYR A 195 -2.22 14.56 7.86
N GLU A 196 -1.26 15.29 7.28
CA GLU A 196 -0.46 16.28 8.00
C GLU A 196 -1.34 17.44 8.51
N GLU A 197 -2.18 18.00 7.67
CA GLU A 197 -3.01 19.17 7.98
C GLU A 197 -4.15 18.85 8.96
N ARG A 198 -4.77 17.68 8.82
CA ARG A 198 -5.97 17.31 9.59
C ARG A 198 -5.66 16.51 10.85
N LEU A 199 -4.63 15.70 10.83
CA LEU A 199 -4.32 14.77 11.92
C LEU A 199 -3.03 15.13 12.65
N GLY A 200 -2.28 16.14 12.19
CA GLY A 200 -1.00 16.53 12.78
C GLY A 200 0.10 15.46 12.63
N TYR A 201 -0.09 14.48 11.77
CA TYR A 201 0.92 13.45 11.50
C TYR A 201 1.87 13.95 10.43
N ALA A 202 3.10 14.31 10.82
CA ALA A 202 4.18 14.46 9.87
C ALA A 202 4.45 13.07 9.24
N MET A 203 4.14 12.93 7.95
CA MET A 203 4.55 11.75 7.17
C MET A 203 6.06 11.83 6.98
N ALA A 204 6.81 11.35 8.01
CA ALA A 204 8.26 11.44 8.04
C ALA A 204 8.87 10.61 6.90
N ASP A 205 10.01 11.12 6.42
CA ASP A 205 10.98 10.48 5.53
C ASP A 205 10.55 10.25 4.07
N GLY A 206 10.70 11.30 3.26
CA GLY A 206 10.79 11.18 1.80
C GLY A 206 9.45 10.99 1.07
N GLY A 207 8.30 11.27 1.70
CA GLY A 207 7.00 11.26 1.03
C GLY A 207 6.38 9.86 0.82
N GLU A 208 6.88 8.83 1.49
CA GLU A 208 6.25 7.52 1.48
C GLU A 208 5.08 7.48 2.48
N LEU A 209 3.88 7.19 1.98
CA LEU A 209 2.70 6.90 2.78
C LEU A 209 2.95 5.63 3.63
N ARG A 210 3.37 5.80 4.88
CA ARG A 210 3.40 4.70 5.85
C ARG A 210 1.98 4.46 6.37
N ALA A 211 1.60 3.19 6.44
CA ALA A 211 0.26 2.76 6.79
C ALA A 211 -0.13 3.18 8.21
N GLU A 212 -1.34 3.63 8.35
CA GLU A 212 -2.47 3.46 9.27
C GLU A 212 -3.05 4.72 9.95
N PRO A 213 -3.25 5.85 9.23
CA PRO A 213 -4.01 6.98 9.75
C PRO A 213 -5.50 6.72 10.01
N PRO A 214 -6.18 5.74 9.32
CA PRO A 214 -7.62 5.58 9.45
C PRO A 214 -8.14 5.29 10.87
N VAL A 215 -7.31 4.67 11.71
CA VAL A 215 -7.71 4.29 13.09
C VAL A 215 -7.88 5.52 13.99
N LEU A 216 -7.24 6.63 13.66
CA LEU A 216 -7.17 7.84 14.48
C LEU A 216 -8.06 8.98 13.97
N MET A 217 -8.72 8.80 12.82
CA MET A 217 -9.65 9.79 12.28
C MET A 217 -10.95 9.84 13.06
N GLY A 218 -11.44 11.05 13.31
CA GLY A 218 -12.82 11.28 13.72
C GLY A 218 -13.80 10.97 12.57
N GLU A 219 -15.11 11.13 12.84
CA GLU A 219 -16.13 10.85 11.83
C GLU A 219 -16.12 11.89 10.69
N GLU A 220 -15.82 13.14 11.01
CA GLU A 220 -15.78 14.23 10.03
C GLU A 220 -14.57 14.09 9.09
N GLU A 221 -13.38 13.79 9.62
CA GLU A 221 -12.20 13.53 8.81
C GLU A 221 -12.40 12.30 7.92
N TRP A 222 -13.10 11.27 8.42
CA TRP A 222 -13.45 10.09 7.65
C TRP A 222 -14.35 10.44 6.45
N LYS A 223 -15.40 11.23 6.68
CA LYS A 223 -16.30 11.69 5.61
C LYS A 223 -15.56 12.56 4.60
N GLU A 224 -14.66 13.42 5.08
CA GLU A 224 -13.88 14.29 4.21
C GLU A 224 -12.91 13.50 3.32
N VAL A 225 -12.14 12.56 3.87
CA VAL A 225 -11.17 11.75 3.10
C VAL A 225 -11.87 10.83 2.10
N THR A 226 -12.98 10.18 2.49
CA THR A 226 -13.71 9.30 1.59
C THR A 226 -14.36 10.09 0.45
N ARG A 227 -14.94 11.24 0.73
CA ARG A 227 -15.49 12.14 -0.30
C ARG A 227 -14.40 12.66 -1.24
N ALA A 228 -13.26 13.09 -0.70
CA ALA A 228 -12.17 13.68 -1.47
C ALA A 228 -11.49 12.68 -2.41
N PHE A 229 -11.36 11.42 -1.98
CA PHE A 229 -10.57 10.41 -2.71
C PHE A 229 -11.42 9.32 -3.34
N LEU A 230 -12.49 8.84 -2.70
CA LEU A 230 -13.36 7.81 -3.28
C LEU A 230 -14.51 8.38 -4.11
N ARG A 231 -14.67 9.72 -4.11
CA ARG A 231 -15.67 10.49 -4.90
C ARG A 231 -17.12 10.06 -4.65
N THR A 232 -17.45 9.81 -3.41
CA THR A 232 -18.79 9.38 -2.98
C THR A 232 -19.45 10.35 -2.02
#